data_e62f51fc71eac8aa34898c85729640a0
#
_entry.id   e62f51fc71eac8aa34898c85729640a0
#
_cell.length_a   1.000
_cell.length_b   1.000
_cell.length_c   1.000
_cell.angle_alpha   90.00
_cell.angle_beta   90.00
_cell.angle_gamma   90.00
#
_symmetry.space_group_name_H-M   'P 1'
#
loop_
_entity.id
_entity.type
_entity.pdbx_description
1 polymer ?
#
loop_
_entity_poly.entity_id
_entity_poly.type
_entity_poly.pdbx_seq_one_letter_code
_entity_poly.pdbx_strand_id
1 'polypeptide(L)'
;SKHCLDALSQFVSNSDNTLTSILSTFSAPLGAFTNPAVDAATSRDDFDLRDIRRRKMTIYVVIPPNRLAEASLLINLFFSIAIDQNTKTLPEKDPSLKYLALLLLDEFPALGRVDKYVKSIGYIAGYGLR
;
A
#
# COMPACT_ATOMS: atom_id res chain seq x y z
N SER A 1 22.49 8.03 -12.71
CA SER A 1 23.26 8.91 -11.79
C SER A 1 24.46 8.13 -11.25
N LYS A 2 25.52 8.83 -10.84
CA LYS A 2 26.73 8.20 -10.28
C LYS A 2 26.40 7.31 -9.07
N HIS A 3 25.54 7.77 -8.18
CA HIS A 3 25.09 7.01 -7.02
C HIS A 3 24.41 5.68 -7.39
N CYS A 4 23.67 5.63 -8.50
CA CYS A 4 23.04 4.39 -8.96
C CYS A 4 24.11 3.38 -9.45
N LEU A 5 25.11 3.83 -10.17
CA LEU A 5 26.22 2.99 -10.61
C LEU A 5 27.06 2.46 -9.45
N ASP A 6 27.33 3.33 -8.47
CA ASP A 6 28.09 2.95 -7.25
C ASP A 6 27.32 1.87 -6.47
N ALA A 7 26.00 2.05 -6.29
CA ALA A 7 25.12 1.09 -5.60
C ALA A 7 25.07 -0.26 -6.34
N LEU A 8 24.94 -0.24 -7.68
CA LEU A 8 24.97 -1.46 -8.50
C LEU A 8 26.31 -2.16 -8.43
N SER A 9 27.42 -1.41 -8.52
CA SER A 9 28.76 -1.96 -8.40
C SER A 9 28.99 -2.62 -7.04
N GLN A 10 28.53 -1.98 -5.96
CA GLN A 10 28.59 -2.53 -4.61
C GLN A 10 27.74 -3.80 -4.49
N PHE A 11 26.55 -3.82 -5.10
CA PHE A 11 25.68 -5.00 -5.11
C PHE A 11 26.38 -6.19 -5.81
N VAL A 12 26.91 -5.97 -7.02
CA VAL A 12 27.56 -7.03 -7.81
C VAL A 12 28.86 -7.52 -7.18
N SER A 13 29.55 -6.71 -6.37
CA SER A 13 30.78 -7.09 -5.69
C SER A 13 30.59 -8.00 -4.47
N ASN A 14 29.35 -8.27 -4.05
CA ASN A 14 29.07 -9.19 -2.96
C ASN A 14 29.40 -10.65 -3.35
N SER A 15 29.65 -11.49 -2.35
CA SER A 15 29.80 -12.92 -2.57
C SER A 15 28.50 -13.56 -3.07
N ASP A 16 28.58 -14.67 -3.80
CA ASP A 16 27.42 -15.39 -4.34
C ASP A 16 26.38 -15.75 -3.26
N ASN A 17 26.81 -16.16 -2.10
CA ASN A 17 25.91 -16.46 -0.97
C ASN A 17 25.16 -15.21 -0.50
N THR A 18 25.84 -14.07 -0.42
CA THR A 18 25.23 -12.79 -0.04
C THR A 18 24.23 -12.33 -1.11
N LEU A 19 24.60 -12.41 -2.40
CA LEU A 19 23.72 -12.08 -3.50
C LEU A 19 22.45 -12.94 -3.50
N THR A 20 22.61 -14.26 -3.32
CA THR A 20 21.48 -15.20 -3.22
C THR A 20 20.56 -14.84 -2.07
N SER A 21 21.10 -14.52 -0.90
CA SER A 21 20.31 -14.11 0.28
C SER A 21 19.57 -12.80 0.05
N ILE A 22 20.20 -11.80 -0.56
CA ILE A 22 19.58 -10.52 -0.90
C ILE A 22 18.43 -10.73 -1.92
N LEU A 23 18.69 -11.50 -2.99
CA LEU A 23 17.68 -11.81 -4.00
C LEU A 23 16.51 -12.57 -3.43
N SER A 24 16.74 -13.55 -2.54
CA SER A 24 15.67 -14.30 -1.88
C SER A 24 14.82 -13.38 -1.00
N THR A 25 15.45 -12.51 -0.22
CA THR A 25 14.75 -11.54 0.65
C THR A 25 13.94 -10.54 -0.17
N PHE A 26 14.47 -10.08 -1.31
CA PHE A 26 13.77 -9.19 -2.22
C PHE A 26 12.60 -9.89 -2.93
N SER A 27 12.79 -11.13 -3.37
CA SER A 27 11.79 -11.86 -4.16
C SER A 27 10.65 -12.43 -3.30
N ALA A 28 10.90 -12.75 -2.03
CA ALA A 28 9.90 -13.38 -1.17
C ALA A 28 8.56 -12.60 -1.09
N PRO A 29 8.53 -11.28 -0.82
CA PRO A 29 7.28 -10.53 -0.81
C PRO A 29 6.63 -10.40 -2.20
N LEU A 30 7.42 -10.48 -3.28
CA LEU A 30 6.90 -10.40 -4.65
C LEU A 30 6.17 -11.69 -5.07
N GLY A 31 6.36 -12.79 -4.34
CA GLY A 31 5.64 -14.04 -4.59
C GLY A 31 4.12 -13.91 -4.55
N ALA A 32 3.58 -12.94 -3.80
CA ALA A 32 2.15 -12.66 -3.80
C ALA A 32 1.61 -12.29 -5.19
N PHE A 33 2.41 -11.64 -6.04
CA PHE A 33 2.03 -11.21 -7.40
C PHE A 33 2.07 -12.34 -8.42
N THR A 34 2.57 -13.52 -8.07
CA THR A 34 2.49 -14.72 -8.93
C THR A 34 1.12 -15.39 -8.89
N ASN A 35 0.26 -15.00 -7.95
CA ASN A 35 -1.12 -15.46 -7.89
C ASN A 35 -1.93 -14.80 -9.01
N PRO A 36 -2.59 -15.57 -9.92
CA PRO A 36 -3.32 -15.00 -11.06
C PRO A 36 -4.42 -14.01 -10.68
N ALA A 37 -5.07 -14.17 -9.53
CA ALA A 37 -6.11 -13.25 -9.07
C ALA A 37 -5.50 -11.91 -8.64
N VAL A 38 -4.32 -11.94 -7.99
CA VAL A 38 -3.57 -10.75 -7.60
C VAL A 38 -3.03 -10.03 -8.82
N ASP A 39 -2.42 -10.77 -9.76
CA ASP A 39 -1.92 -10.24 -11.02
C ASP A 39 -3.04 -9.54 -11.79
N ALA A 40 -4.18 -10.19 -11.97
CA ALA A 40 -5.35 -9.59 -12.64
C ALA A 40 -5.86 -8.32 -11.93
N ALA A 41 -5.88 -8.31 -10.59
CA ALA A 41 -6.37 -7.19 -9.81
C ALA A 41 -5.40 -6.00 -9.80
N THR A 42 -4.11 -6.23 -10.03
CA THR A 42 -3.06 -5.19 -9.96
C THR A 42 -2.47 -4.81 -11.32
N SER A 43 -2.93 -5.42 -12.41
CA SER A 43 -2.39 -5.20 -13.76
C SER A 43 -2.84 -3.88 -14.41
N ARG A 44 -3.81 -3.17 -13.83
CA ARG A 44 -4.29 -1.89 -14.34
C ARG A 44 -4.88 -1.01 -13.24
N ASP A 45 -4.99 0.28 -13.51
CA ASP A 45 -5.63 1.27 -12.65
C ASP A 45 -7.09 1.46 -13.08
N ASP A 46 -8.05 0.92 -12.33
CA ASP A 46 -9.49 1.11 -12.59
C ASP A 46 -10.04 2.36 -11.87
N PHE A 47 -9.34 2.89 -10.88
CA PHE A 47 -9.72 4.08 -10.11
C PHE A 47 -8.49 4.77 -9.51
N ASP A 48 -8.64 6.05 -9.18
CA ASP A 48 -7.61 6.84 -8.51
C ASP A 48 -7.94 6.99 -7.02
N LEU A 49 -7.04 6.55 -6.14
CA LEU A 49 -7.19 6.71 -4.69
C LEU A 49 -7.24 8.17 -4.23
N ARG A 50 -6.75 9.11 -5.04
CA ARG A 50 -6.85 10.56 -4.77
C ARG A 50 -8.29 11.08 -4.90
N ASP A 51 -9.15 10.34 -5.57
CA ASP A 51 -10.54 10.71 -5.80
C ASP A 51 -11.47 10.41 -4.61
N ILE A 52 -11.04 9.60 -3.67
CA ILE A 52 -11.85 9.20 -2.50
C ILE A 52 -12.45 10.41 -1.77
N ARG A 53 -11.72 11.53 -1.74
CA ARG A 53 -12.16 12.76 -1.10
C ARG A 53 -12.70 13.81 -2.06
N ARG A 54 -12.62 13.58 -3.37
CA ARG A 54 -13.06 14.53 -4.41
C ARG A 54 -14.44 14.23 -4.98
N ARG A 55 -14.81 12.96 -5.00
CA ARG A 55 -16.11 12.49 -5.52
C ARG A 55 -16.69 11.41 -4.61
N LYS A 56 -18.03 11.23 -4.68
CA LYS A 56 -18.69 10.13 -3.98
C LYS A 56 -18.29 8.81 -4.64
N MET A 57 -17.63 7.95 -3.90
CA MET A 57 -17.25 6.62 -4.33
C MET A 57 -17.15 5.67 -3.14
N THR A 58 -17.31 4.39 -3.40
CA THR A 58 -17.10 3.32 -2.43
C THR A 58 -16.18 2.28 -3.07
N ILE A 59 -15.16 1.87 -2.34
CA ILE A 59 -14.23 0.83 -2.76
C ILE A 59 -14.42 -0.35 -1.82
N TYR A 60 -14.75 -1.51 -2.36
CA TYR A 60 -14.86 -2.75 -1.61
C TYR A 60 -13.61 -3.60 -1.86
N VAL A 61 -12.87 -3.87 -0.79
CA VAL A 61 -11.75 -4.83 -0.81
C VAL A 61 -12.25 -6.12 -0.18
N VAL A 62 -12.58 -7.09 -1.01
CA VAL A 62 -13.17 -8.36 -0.56
C VAL A 62 -12.15 -9.48 -0.67
N ILE A 63 -11.84 -10.12 0.45
CA ILE A 63 -10.85 -11.20 0.52
C ILE A 63 -11.46 -12.35 1.33
N PRO A 64 -11.47 -13.57 0.79
CA PRO A 64 -11.91 -14.72 1.54
C PRO A 64 -11.06 -14.94 2.81
N PRO A 65 -11.66 -15.33 3.96
CA PRO A 65 -10.93 -15.48 5.22
C PRO A 65 -9.71 -16.39 5.15
N ASN A 66 -9.80 -17.47 4.37
CA ASN A 66 -8.69 -18.41 4.16
C ASN A 66 -7.55 -17.84 3.29
N ARG A 67 -7.69 -16.64 2.71
CA ARG A 67 -6.68 -15.95 1.90
C ARG A 67 -6.13 -14.67 2.54
N LEU A 68 -6.59 -14.30 3.73
CA LEU A 68 -6.20 -13.06 4.39
C LEU A 68 -4.68 -12.97 4.62
N ALA A 69 -4.04 -14.06 5.04
CA ALA A 69 -2.59 -14.10 5.25
C ALA A 69 -1.81 -13.83 3.95
N GLU A 70 -2.24 -14.42 2.83
CA GLU A 70 -1.62 -14.21 1.51
C GLU A 70 -1.83 -12.77 1.00
N ALA A 71 -3.01 -12.20 1.27
CA ALA A 71 -3.38 -10.88 0.82
C ALA A 71 -2.87 -9.74 1.72
N SER A 72 -2.31 -10.04 2.89
CA SER A 72 -1.93 -9.05 3.90
C SER A 72 -0.98 -7.98 3.35
N LEU A 73 -0.02 -8.36 2.51
CA LEU A 73 0.90 -7.43 1.84
C LEU A 73 0.15 -6.42 0.95
N LEU A 74 -0.79 -6.90 0.14
CA LEU A 74 -1.57 -6.06 -0.77
C LEU A 74 -2.49 -5.11 -0.02
N ILE A 75 -3.13 -5.60 1.04
CA ILE A 75 -4.01 -4.80 1.89
C ILE A 75 -3.21 -3.69 2.57
N ASN A 76 -2.05 -4.05 3.14
CA ASN A 76 -1.15 -3.06 3.76
C ASN A 76 -0.69 -2.01 2.76
N LEU A 77 -0.33 -2.42 1.54
CA LEU A 77 0.07 -1.51 0.47
C LEU A 77 -1.10 -0.60 0.06
N PHE A 78 -2.28 -1.17 -0.17
CA PHE A 78 -3.49 -0.42 -0.52
C PHE A 78 -3.81 0.67 0.50
N PHE A 79 -3.94 0.31 1.79
CA PHE A 79 -4.24 1.28 2.84
C PHE A 79 -3.11 2.29 3.06
N SER A 80 -1.86 1.86 2.91
CA SER A 80 -0.71 2.77 3.01
C SER A 80 -0.75 3.84 1.92
N ILE A 81 -1.03 3.44 0.67
CA ILE A 81 -1.16 4.37 -0.45
C ILE A 81 -2.40 5.25 -0.28
N ALA A 82 -3.55 4.67 0.11
CA ALA A 82 -4.78 5.41 0.33
C ALA A 82 -4.61 6.52 1.38
N ILE A 83 -3.99 6.21 2.52
CA ILE A 83 -3.69 7.17 3.57
C ILE A 83 -2.69 8.22 3.07
N ASP A 84 -1.57 7.78 2.47
CA ASP A 84 -0.51 8.67 2.01
C ASP A 84 -1.03 9.68 0.98
N GLN A 85 -1.78 9.22 -0.03
CA GLN A 85 -2.31 10.10 -1.06
C GLN A 85 -3.32 11.13 -0.52
N ASN A 86 -4.09 10.77 0.51
CA ASN A 86 -5.14 11.61 1.06
C ASN A 86 -4.72 12.43 2.28
N THR A 87 -3.48 12.30 2.75
CA THR A 87 -2.91 13.12 3.83
C THR A 87 -1.86 14.12 3.37
N LYS A 88 -1.72 14.34 2.06
CA LYS A 88 -0.78 15.33 1.49
C LYS A 88 -1.25 16.76 1.65
N THR A 89 -2.56 16.98 1.60
CA THR A 89 -3.16 18.31 1.58
C THR A 89 -4.33 18.37 2.55
N LEU A 90 -4.36 19.40 3.38
CA LEU A 90 -5.47 19.67 4.28
C LEU A 90 -6.70 20.17 3.49
N PRO A 91 -7.94 19.88 3.95
CA PRO A 91 -9.17 20.32 3.31
C PRO A 91 -9.24 21.84 3.10
N GLU A 92 -8.72 22.61 4.06
CA GLU A 92 -8.71 24.07 4.02
C GLU A 92 -7.85 24.62 2.89
N LYS A 93 -6.87 23.84 2.40
CA LYS A 93 -5.93 24.23 1.34
C LYS A 93 -6.38 23.78 -0.06
N ASP A 94 -7.33 22.85 -0.14
CA ASP A 94 -7.83 22.33 -1.41
C ASP A 94 -9.37 22.15 -1.36
N PRO A 95 -10.14 23.12 -1.90
CA PRO A 95 -11.62 23.07 -1.93
C PRO A 95 -12.19 21.89 -2.71
N SER A 96 -11.39 21.16 -3.50
CA SER A 96 -11.84 19.95 -4.19
C SER A 96 -12.01 18.75 -3.26
N LEU A 97 -11.40 18.79 -2.05
CA LEU A 97 -11.48 17.74 -1.03
C LEU A 97 -12.78 17.85 -0.22
N LYS A 98 -13.92 17.58 -0.87
CA LYS A 98 -15.27 17.86 -0.36
C LYS A 98 -15.84 16.77 0.54
N TYR A 99 -15.32 15.55 0.45
CA TYR A 99 -15.90 14.40 1.10
C TYR A 99 -14.99 13.86 2.21
N LEU A 100 -15.61 13.39 3.29
CA LEU A 100 -14.93 12.58 4.29
C LEU A 100 -14.85 11.13 3.76
N ALA A 101 -13.71 10.48 3.98
CA ALA A 101 -13.53 9.07 3.65
C ALA A 101 -13.57 8.23 4.92
N LEU A 102 -14.44 7.23 4.95
CA LEU A 102 -14.53 6.24 6.02
C LEU A 102 -13.70 5.02 5.63
N LEU A 103 -12.76 4.64 6.47
CA LEU A 103 -11.98 3.41 6.36
C LEU A 103 -12.63 2.34 7.25
N LEU A 104 -13.55 1.56 6.68
CA LEU A 104 -14.24 0.50 7.40
C LEU A 104 -13.42 -0.79 7.32
N LEU A 105 -12.83 -1.20 8.43
CA LEU A 105 -11.97 -2.38 8.57
C LEU A 105 -12.69 -3.42 9.43
N ASP A 106 -13.44 -4.31 8.78
CA ASP A 106 -14.28 -5.30 9.47
C ASP A 106 -13.42 -6.36 10.21
N GLU A 107 -12.47 -6.99 9.52
CA GLU A 107 -11.58 -8.01 10.07
C GLU A 107 -10.16 -7.48 10.36
N PHE A 108 -10.07 -6.32 11.02
CA PHE A 108 -8.79 -5.66 11.29
C PHE A 108 -7.74 -6.57 11.97
N PRO A 109 -8.10 -7.42 12.97
CA PRO A 109 -7.12 -8.30 13.60
C PRO A 109 -6.51 -9.33 12.64
N ALA A 110 -7.28 -9.80 11.65
CA ALA A 110 -6.84 -10.80 10.69
C ALA A 110 -5.93 -10.21 9.58
N LEU A 111 -5.97 -8.89 9.39
CA LEU A 111 -5.13 -8.19 8.41
C LEU A 111 -3.67 -8.02 8.88
N GLY A 112 -3.40 -8.38 10.13
CA GLY A 112 -2.12 -8.08 10.76
C GLY A 112 -1.95 -6.58 11.04
N ARG A 113 -0.70 -6.16 11.29
CA ARG A 113 -0.42 -4.78 11.65
C ARG A 113 -0.29 -3.89 10.42
N VAL A 114 -1.26 -3.00 10.18
CA VAL A 114 -1.15 -1.94 9.18
C VAL A 114 -0.39 -0.75 9.80
N ASP A 115 0.93 -0.80 9.74
CA ASP A 115 1.81 0.18 10.42
C ASP A 115 1.52 1.62 10.03
N LYS A 116 1.19 1.86 8.77
CA LYS A 116 0.83 3.21 8.29
C LYS A 116 -0.42 3.73 8.99
N TYR A 117 -1.45 2.90 9.15
CA TYR A 117 -2.68 3.26 9.85
C TYR A 117 -2.41 3.58 11.32
N VAL A 118 -1.71 2.68 12.02
CA VAL A 118 -1.39 2.86 13.46
C VAL A 118 -0.62 4.16 13.70
N LYS A 119 0.37 4.46 12.85
CA LYS A 119 1.17 5.70 12.94
C LYS A 119 0.38 6.95 12.56
N SER A 120 -0.66 6.81 11.77
CA SER A 120 -1.42 7.95 11.21
C SER A 120 -2.68 8.29 11.99
N ILE A 121 -3.18 7.38 12.84
CA ILE A 121 -4.49 7.50 13.50
C ILE A 121 -4.67 8.82 14.26
N GLY A 122 -3.59 9.36 14.81
CA GLY A 122 -3.62 10.61 15.55
C GLY A 122 -3.87 11.86 14.70
N TYR A 123 -3.66 11.81 13.38
CA TYR A 123 -3.76 13.00 12.53
C TYR A 123 -4.67 12.84 11.30
N ILE A 124 -5.00 11.61 10.88
CA ILE A 124 -5.78 11.36 9.65
C ILE A 124 -7.16 12.01 9.68
N ALA A 125 -7.76 12.16 10.87
CA ALA A 125 -9.05 12.83 11.05
C ALA A 125 -9.03 14.28 10.56
N GLY A 126 -7.93 15.02 10.80
CA GLY A 126 -7.74 16.39 10.31
C GLY A 126 -7.67 16.46 8.77
N TYR A 127 -7.26 15.37 8.12
CA TYR A 127 -7.25 15.25 6.67
C TYR A 127 -8.57 14.67 6.10
N GLY A 128 -9.59 14.46 6.94
CA GLY A 128 -10.90 13.97 6.51
C GLY A 128 -10.96 12.47 6.25
N LEU A 129 -10.04 11.69 6.84
CA LEU A 129 -10.09 10.22 6.89
C LEU A 129 -10.59 9.78 8.28
N ARG A 130 -11.47 8.80 8.36
CA ARG A 130 -12.05 8.28 9.60
C ARG A 130 -12.16 6.77 9.58
#